data_640efc9ccda4560d58b5fb9cdb28539b
#
_entry.id   640efc9ccda4560d58b5fb9cdb28539b
#
_cell.length_a   1.000
_cell.length_b   1.000
_cell.length_c   1.000
_cell.angle_alpha   90.00
_cell.angle_beta   90.00
_cell.angle_gamma   90.00
#
_symmetry.space_group_name_H-M   'P 1'
#
loop_
_entity.id
_entity.type
_entity.pdbx_description
1 polymer ?
#
loop_
_entity_poly.entity_id
_entity_poly.type
_entity_poly.pdbx_seq_one_letter_code
_entity_poly.pdbx_strand_id
1 'polypeptide(L)'
;MFIIRRVFDDTTETSRRLLAQAQDILRKQFQLLSEAEISKLAEQLRDPLKHRFRAILFVAERREQVVGFALLLHAPDLRFCYLDFIATGADEMGQGLGGALYERVREEALRLKARGIFLECLPDDPALSPDPAIRSANAARLKFYERYGA
;
A
#
# COMPACT_ATOMS: atom_id res chain seq x y z
N MET A 1 1.53 11.22 -16.88
CA MET A 1 2.65 10.28 -16.63
C MET A 1 3.06 10.36 -15.17
N PHE A 2 3.33 9.23 -14.54
CA PHE A 2 3.79 9.13 -13.16
C PHE A 2 5.04 8.26 -13.08
N ILE A 3 5.80 8.40 -11.99
CA ILE A 3 6.99 7.60 -11.71
C ILE A 3 6.78 6.87 -10.39
N ILE A 4 7.08 5.57 -10.35
CA ILE A 4 7.06 4.81 -9.11
C ILE A 4 8.47 4.77 -8.53
N ARG A 5 8.59 5.19 -7.26
CA ARG A 5 9.85 5.20 -6.50
C ARG A 5 9.72 4.39 -5.24
N ARG A 6 10.82 3.81 -4.80
CA ARG A 6 10.93 3.25 -3.46
C ARG A 6 11.39 4.32 -2.48
N VAL A 7 10.73 4.41 -1.33
CA VAL A 7 11.15 5.25 -0.20
C VAL A 7 11.75 4.33 0.84
N PHE A 8 13.06 4.46 1.09
CA PHE A 8 13.80 3.57 1.99
C PHE A 8 13.75 4.01 3.45
N ASP A 9 13.72 5.33 3.69
CA ASP A 9 13.76 5.92 5.02
C ASP A 9 13.26 7.38 4.98
N ASP A 10 13.41 8.08 6.08
CA ASP A 10 13.05 9.50 6.24
C ASP A 10 14.26 10.42 6.45
N THR A 11 15.44 10.00 6.00
CA THR A 11 16.68 10.74 6.27
C THR A 11 16.88 11.96 5.38
N THR A 12 16.35 11.96 4.16
CA THR A 12 16.44 13.08 3.23
C THR A 12 15.17 13.92 3.24
N GLU A 13 15.28 15.19 2.82
CA GLU A 13 14.13 16.06 2.66
C GLU A 13 13.11 15.49 1.67
N THR A 14 13.59 14.97 0.54
CA THR A 14 12.74 14.33 -0.46
C THR A 14 12.00 13.12 0.12
N SER A 15 12.71 12.24 0.83
CA SER A 15 12.10 11.07 1.48
C SER A 15 11.03 11.46 2.50
N ARG A 16 11.30 12.47 3.33
CA ARG A 16 10.34 12.99 4.29
C ARG A 16 9.08 13.56 3.61
N ARG A 17 9.27 14.30 2.52
CA ARG A 17 8.15 14.84 1.72
C ARG A 17 7.28 13.71 1.14
N LEU A 18 7.91 12.74 0.50
CA LEU A 18 7.20 11.61 -0.10
C LEU A 18 6.44 10.79 0.93
N LEU A 19 7.09 10.53 2.07
CA LEU A 19 6.47 9.80 3.19
C LEU A 19 5.27 10.55 3.77
N ALA A 20 5.41 11.84 4.01
CA ALA A 20 4.33 12.68 4.53
C ALA A 20 3.11 12.69 3.60
N GLN A 21 3.34 12.80 2.29
CA GLN A 21 2.27 12.76 1.29
C GLN A 21 1.59 11.39 1.20
N ALA A 22 2.34 10.29 1.32
CA ALA A 22 1.77 8.95 1.41
C ALA A 22 0.90 8.78 2.67
N GLN A 23 1.36 9.30 3.81
CA GLN A 23 0.60 9.31 5.06
C GLN A 23 -0.70 10.12 4.95
N ASP A 24 -0.70 11.21 4.18
CA ASP A 24 -1.91 12.00 3.92
C ASP A 24 -2.94 11.21 3.11
N ILE A 25 -2.51 10.45 2.12
CA ILE A 25 -3.40 9.54 1.37
C ILE A 25 -3.96 8.47 2.33
N LEU A 26 -3.11 7.92 3.18
CA LEU A 26 -3.50 6.90 4.16
C LEU A 26 -4.60 7.43 5.11
N ARG A 27 -4.46 8.66 5.63
CA ARG A 27 -5.48 9.31 6.47
C ARG A 27 -6.82 9.47 5.76
N LYS A 28 -6.77 9.90 4.50
CA LYS A 28 -7.98 10.16 3.70
C LYS A 28 -8.72 8.89 3.30
N GLN A 29 -7.97 7.82 2.96
CA GLN A 29 -8.54 6.58 2.46
C GLN A 29 -8.92 5.59 3.57
N PHE A 30 -8.25 5.64 4.72
CA PHE A 30 -8.42 4.69 5.83
C PHE A 30 -8.74 5.46 7.13
N GLN A 31 -9.94 6.03 7.19
CA GLN A 31 -10.37 6.92 8.27
C GLN A 31 -10.43 6.27 9.66
N LEU A 32 -10.42 4.94 9.72
CA LEU A 32 -10.42 4.19 10.99
C LEU A 32 -9.03 4.06 11.61
N LEU A 33 -7.98 4.40 10.88
CA LEU A 33 -6.62 4.37 11.41
C LEU A 33 -6.37 5.54 12.35
N SER A 34 -5.73 5.25 13.49
CA SER A 34 -5.26 6.27 14.42
C SER A 34 -3.99 6.97 13.89
N GLU A 35 -3.70 8.16 14.39
CA GLU A 35 -2.44 8.85 14.08
C GLU A 35 -1.21 8.05 14.52
N ALA A 36 -1.32 7.28 15.60
CA ALA A 36 -0.26 6.38 16.05
C ALA A 36 0.05 5.28 15.02
N GLU A 37 -0.98 4.71 14.40
CA GLU A 37 -0.82 3.70 13.35
C GLU A 37 -0.22 4.30 12.08
N ILE A 38 -0.62 5.51 11.71
CA ILE A 38 -0.06 6.23 10.56
C ILE A 38 1.42 6.57 10.79
N SER A 39 1.76 7.01 11.99
CA SER A 39 3.15 7.34 12.37
C SER A 39 4.07 6.13 12.38
N LYS A 40 3.54 4.93 12.61
CA LYS A 40 4.30 3.67 12.54
C LYS A 40 5.01 3.46 11.22
N LEU A 41 4.46 3.97 10.12
CA LEU A 41 5.06 3.81 8.80
C LEU A 41 6.49 4.36 8.75
N ALA A 42 6.71 5.56 9.30
CA ALA A 42 8.04 6.16 9.37
C ALA A 42 9.00 5.31 10.24
N GLU A 43 8.53 4.84 11.39
CA GLU A 43 9.32 4.01 12.29
C GLU A 43 9.70 2.67 11.65
N GLN A 44 8.78 2.01 10.96
CA GLN A 44 9.03 0.75 10.27
C GLN A 44 10.09 0.89 9.17
N LEU A 45 10.11 2.02 8.45
CA LEU A 45 11.11 2.29 7.43
C LEU A 45 12.47 2.63 8.03
N ARG A 46 12.48 3.36 9.15
CA ARG A 46 13.72 3.84 9.81
C ARG A 46 14.49 2.70 10.47
N ASP A 47 13.80 1.77 11.09
CA ASP A 47 14.41 0.70 11.86
C ASP A 47 13.84 -0.68 11.46
N PRO A 48 14.27 -1.21 10.30
CA PRO A 48 13.75 -2.48 9.79
C PRO A 48 14.14 -3.69 10.65
N LEU A 49 15.13 -3.57 11.51
CA LEU A 49 15.58 -4.67 12.38
C LEU A 49 14.76 -4.78 13.67
N LYS A 50 14.06 -3.73 14.05
CA LYS A 50 13.19 -3.70 15.24
C LYS A 50 11.92 -4.51 15.04
N HIS A 51 11.47 -4.67 13.80
CA HIS A 51 10.25 -5.38 13.44
C HIS A 51 10.58 -6.71 12.76
N ARG A 52 9.70 -7.70 12.92
CA ARG A 52 9.81 -9.00 12.24
C ARG A 52 9.72 -8.89 10.72
N PHE A 53 9.05 -7.87 10.23
CA PHE A 53 8.85 -7.61 8.83
C PHE A 53 9.67 -6.41 8.40
N ARG A 54 10.26 -6.50 7.21
CA ARG A 54 10.88 -5.35 6.56
C ARG A 54 9.81 -4.62 5.75
N ALA A 55 9.58 -3.35 6.08
CA ALA A 55 8.65 -2.51 5.35
C ALA A 55 9.28 -1.99 4.05
N ILE A 56 8.54 -2.09 2.95
CA ILE A 56 8.94 -1.65 1.63
C ILE A 56 7.85 -0.72 1.11
N LEU A 57 8.17 0.56 0.99
CA LEU A 57 7.22 1.59 0.55
C LEU A 57 7.52 1.99 -0.89
N PHE A 58 6.53 1.85 -1.75
CA PHE A 58 6.52 2.42 -3.09
C PHE A 58 5.55 3.59 -3.16
N VAL A 59 5.98 4.69 -3.74
CA VAL A 59 5.11 5.84 -4.01
C VAL A 59 5.06 6.09 -5.51
N ALA A 60 3.88 6.42 -6.01
CA ALA A 60 3.71 6.93 -7.36
C ALA A 60 3.66 8.44 -7.30
N GLU A 61 4.55 9.10 -8.02
CA GLU A 61 4.72 10.55 -8.02
C GLU A 61 4.41 11.13 -9.40
N ARG A 62 3.62 12.18 -9.43
CA ARG A 62 3.32 12.98 -10.63
C ARG A 62 3.48 14.45 -10.28
N ARG A 63 4.35 15.17 -11.02
CA ARG A 63 4.62 16.60 -10.80
C ARG A 63 4.94 16.91 -9.33
N GLU A 64 5.85 16.12 -8.74
CA GLU A 64 6.29 16.26 -7.34
C GLU A 64 5.20 15.99 -6.27
N GLN A 65 4.04 15.47 -6.69
CA GLN A 65 2.98 15.06 -5.78
C GLN A 65 2.82 13.55 -5.77
N VAL A 66 2.72 12.96 -4.58
CA VAL A 66 2.39 11.54 -4.44
C VAL A 66 0.90 11.37 -4.76
N VAL A 67 0.61 10.57 -5.77
CA VAL A 67 -0.74 10.28 -6.23
C VAL A 67 -1.23 8.88 -5.83
N GLY A 68 -0.33 8.06 -5.27
CA GLY A 68 -0.66 6.73 -4.75
C GLY A 68 0.55 6.10 -4.09
N PHE A 69 0.32 5.06 -3.32
CA PHE A 69 1.40 4.30 -2.67
C PHE A 69 1.00 2.84 -2.44
N ALA A 70 2.01 2.01 -2.20
CA ALA A 70 1.85 0.64 -1.75
C ALA A 70 2.86 0.35 -0.63
N LEU A 71 2.41 -0.30 0.44
CA LEU A 71 3.25 -0.77 1.54
C LEU A 71 3.27 -2.29 1.55
N LEU A 72 4.43 -2.85 1.26
CA LEU A 72 4.69 -4.28 1.27
C LEU A 72 5.53 -4.62 2.51
N LEU A 73 5.11 -5.62 3.27
CA LEU A 73 5.87 -6.17 4.37
C LEU A 73 6.51 -7.48 3.93
N HIS A 74 7.81 -7.61 4.10
CA HIS A 74 8.57 -8.81 3.74
C HIS A 74 9.05 -9.54 4.98
N ALA A 75 8.72 -10.82 5.09
CA ALA A 75 9.19 -11.73 6.13
C ALA A 75 10.22 -12.70 5.54
N PRO A 76 11.53 -12.38 5.62
CA PRO A 76 12.57 -13.21 4.99
C PRO A 76 12.59 -14.65 5.50
N ASP A 77 12.39 -14.83 6.80
CA ASP A 77 12.43 -16.15 7.46
C ASP A 77 11.33 -17.09 6.94
N LEU A 78 10.16 -16.52 6.65
CA LEU A 78 8.99 -17.26 6.19
C LEU A 78 8.85 -17.26 4.67
N ARG A 79 9.69 -16.47 3.98
CA ARG A 79 9.72 -16.34 2.52
C ARG A 79 8.38 -15.92 1.92
N PHE A 80 7.67 -15.01 2.59
CA PHE A 80 6.46 -14.41 2.02
C PHE A 80 6.43 -12.91 2.21
N CYS A 81 5.57 -12.26 1.44
CA CYS A 81 5.23 -10.85 1.57
C CYS A 81 3.77 -10.68 1.96
N TYR A 82 3.47 -9.56 2.61
CA TYR A 82 2.13 -9.14 2.95
C TYR A 82 1.89 -7.73 2.44
N LEU A 83 0.87 -7.57 1.60
CA LEU A 83 0.48 -6.25 1.11
C LEU A 83 -0.41 -5.58 2.16
N ASP A 84 0.20 -4.69 2.95
CA ASP A 84 -0.47 -4.02 4.05
C ASP A 84 -1.42 -2.92 3.56
N PHE A 85 -0.92 -2.07 2.66
CA PHE A 85 -1.73 -1.01 2.05
C PHE A 85 -1.40 -0.86 0.57
N ILE A 86 -2.43 -0.55 -0.20
CA ILE A 86 -2.34 -0.01 -1.55
C ILE A 86 -3.48 1.00 -1.71
N ALA A 87 -3.13 2.21 -2.07
CA ALA A 87 -4.11 3.28 -2.21
C ALA A 87 -3.69 4.28 -3.28
N THR A 88 -4.68 4.86 -3.94
CA THR A 88 -4.52 5.98 -4.86
C THR A 88 -5.32 7.16 -4.35
N GLY A 89 -4.93 8.37 -4.71
CA GLY A 89 -5.72 9.57 -4.44
C GLY A 89 -7.12 9.42 -5.05
N ALA A 90 -8.12 10.08 -4.46
CA ALA A 90 -9.52 9.96 -4.90
C ALA A 90 -9.71 10.36 -6.38
N ASP A 91 -8.95 11.35 -6.86
CA ASP A 91 -9.01 11.84 -8.24
C ASP A 91 -8.25 10.97 -9.25
N GLU A 92 -7.58 9.93 -8.77
CA GLU A 92 -6.73 9.05 -9.57
C GLU A 92 -7.39 7.72 -9.95
N MET A 93 -8.64 7.53 -9.58
CA MET A 93 -9.36 6.28 -9.86
C MET A 93 -9.55 6.07 -11.38
N GLY A 94 -9.35 4.83 -11.81
CA GLY A 94 -9.57 4.47 -13.22
C GLY A 94 -8.41 4.83 -14.17
N GLN A 95 -7.29 5.35 -13.67
CA GLN A 95 -6.13 5.73 -14.49
C GLN A 95 -5.02 4.67 -14.55
N GLY A 96 -5.29 3.45 -14.06
CA GLY A 96 -4.33 2.34 -14.08
C GLY A 96 -3.22 2.44 -13.03
N LEU A 97 -3.27 3.45 -12.16
CA LEU A 97 -2.24 3.70 -11.15
C LEU A 97 -2.17 2.57 -10.10
N GLY A 98 -3.33 2.10 -9.63
CA GLY A 98 -3.39 0.98 -8.69
C GLY A 98 -2.79 -0.30 -9.28
N GLY A 99 -3.08 -0.57 -10.55
CA GLY A 99 -2.49 -1.70 -11.27
C GLY A 99 -0.98 -1.60 -11.41
N ALA A 100 -0.47 -0.43 -11.73
CA ALA A 100 0.98 -0.19 -11.84
C ALA A 100 1.69 -0.37 -10.49
N LEU A 101 1.11 0.13 -9.39
CA LEU A 101 1.62 -0.09 -8.04
C LEU A 101 1.61 -1.58 -7.67
N TYR A 102 0.52 -2.27 -7.97
CA TYR A 102 0.40 -3.70 -7.68
C TYR A 102 1.42 -4.54 -8.48
N GLU A 103 1.63 -4.24 -9.76
CA GLU A 103 2.67 -4.88 -10.56
C GLU A 103 4.06 -4.62 -9.98
N ARG A 104 4.35 -3.41 -9.52
CA ARG A 104 5.63 -3.10 -8.88
C ARG A 104 5.85 -3.90 -7.60
N VAL A 105 4.79 -4.10 -6.82
CA VAL A 105 4.79 -4.96 -5.62
C VAL A 105 5.09 -6.40 -6.00
N ARG A 106 4.46 -6.92 -7.05
CA ARG A 106 4.70 -8.29 -7.54
C ARG A 106 6.14 -8.49 -8.01
N GLU A 107 6.68 -7.54 -8.76
CA GLU A 107 8.09 -7.56 -9.19
C GLU A 107 9.04 -7.62 -7.99
N GLU A 108 8.77 -6.83 -6.96
CA GLU A 108 9.59 -6.82 -5.75
C GLU A 108 9.53 -8.16 -5.02
N ALA A 109 8.34 -8.74 -4.87
CA ALA A 109 8.17 -10.05 -4.25
C ALA A 109 8.94 -11.14 -5.01
N LEU A 110 8.91 -11.11 -6.34
CA LEU A 110 9.69 -12.03 -7.18
C LEU A 110 11.20 -11.81 -6.98
N ARG A 111 11.66 -10.57 -6.96
CA ARG A 111 13.06 -10.24 -6.72
C ARG A 111 13.54 -10.74 -5.35
N LEU A 112 12.69 -10.67 -4.34
CA LEU A 112 12.96 -11.18 -2.99
C LEU A 112 12.82 -12.70 -2.87
N LYS A 113 12.43 -13.37 -3.94
CA LYS A 113 12.18 -14.82 -3.98
C LYS A 113 11.12 -15.25 -2.95
N ALA A 114 10.13 -14.41 -2.72
CA ALA A 114 9.00 -14.73 -1.87
C ALA A 114 8.13 -15.81 -2.53
N ARG A 115 7.53 -16.68 -1.73
CA ARG A 115 6.63 -17.73 -2.19
C ARG A 115 5.27 -17.19 -2.64
N GLY A 116 4.88 -16.02 -2.10
CA GLY A 116 3.62 -15.38 -2.44
C GLY A 116 3.46 -14.06 -1.73
N ILE A 117 2.39 -13.37 -2.10
CA ILE A 117 1.93 -12.14 -1.46
C ILE A 117 0.57 -12.45 -0.83
N PHE A 118 0.46 -12.26 0.47
CA PHE A 118 -0.82 -12.32 1.18
C PHE A 118 -1.39 -10.92 1.31
N LEU A 119 -2.71 -10.82 1.28
CA LEU A 119 -3.44 -9.58 1.49
C LEU A 119 -4.80 -9.89 2.13
N GLU A 120 -5.38 -8.88 2.75
CA GLU A 120 -6.72 -8.96 3.31
C GLU A 120 -7.66 -8.05 2.54
N CYS A 121 -8.87 -8.54 2.28
CA CYS A 121 -9.96 -7.75 1.75
C CYS A 121 -11.16 -7.87 2.68
N LEU A 122 -11.80 -6.74 2.96
CA LEU A 122 -13.05 -6.75 3.69
C LEU A 122 -14.15 -7.36 2.81
N PRO A 123 -15.11 -8.09 3.44
CA PRO A 123 -16.15 -8.80 2.69
C PRO A 123 -17.16 -7.85 2.02
N ASP A 124 -17.70 -8.29 0.91
CA ASP A 124 -18.81 -7.63 0.20
C ASP A 124 -20.17 -8.28 0.48
N ASP A 125 -20.23 -9.22 1.42
CA ASP A 125 -21.44 -9.88 1.85
C ASP A 125 -22.32 -8.92 2.67
N PRO A 126 -23.62 -8.77 2.32
CA PRO A 126 -24.54 -7.89 3.07
C PRO A 126 -24.68 -8.21 4.56
N ALA A 127 -24.51 -9.49 4.94
CA ALA A 127 -24.56 -9.90 6.35
C ALA A 127 -23.35 -9.42 7.16
N LEU A 128 -22.19 -9.28 6.51
CA LEU A 128 -20.93 -8.88 7.14
C LEU A 128 -20.61 -7.40 6.92
N SER A 129 -21.12 -6.81 5.86
CA SER A 129 -20.94 -5.40 5.50
C SER A 129 -22.31 -4.78 5.17
N PRO A 130 -23.09 -4.41 6.19
CA PRO A 130 -24.46 -3.93 5.98
C PRO A 130 -24.55 -2.54 5.32
N ASP A 131 -23.53 -1.69 5.48
CA ASP A 131 -23.49 -0.38 4.82
C ASP A 131 -23.26 -0.54 3.32
N PRO A 132 -24.21 -0.08 2.46
CA PRO A 132 -24.09 -0.24 1.00
C PRO A 132 -22.87 0.44 0.39
N ALA A 133 -22.44 1.59 0.92
CA ALA A 133 -21.27 2.31 0.42
C ALA A 133 -19.98 1.56 0.71
N ILE A 134 -19.84 1.05 1.93
CA ILE A 134 -18.69 0.23 2.35
C ILE A 134 -18.65 -1.07 1.55
N ARG A 135 -19.79 -1.74 1.41
CA ARG A 135 -19.90 -2.98 0.64
C ARG A 135 -19.51 -2.79 -0.81
N SER A 136 -19.95 -1.71 -1.45
CA SER A 136 -19.57 -1.38 -2.82
C SER A 136 -18.08 -1.16 -2.98
N ALA A 137 -17.45 -0.45 -2.04
CA ALA A 137 -15.99 -0.26 -2.02
C ALA A 137 -15.24 -1.58 -1.84
N ASN A 138 -15.72 -2.46 -0.95
CA ASN A 138 -15.14 -3.79 -0.73
C ASN A 138 -15.25 -4.66 -1.99
N ALA A 139 -16.41 -4.66 -2.66
CA ALA A 139 -16.63 -5.39 -3.91
C ALA A 139 -15.68 -4.91 -5.02
N ALA A 140 -15.47 -3.61 -5.16
CA ALA A 140 -14.56 -3.04 -6.14
C ALA A 140 -13.11 -3.48 -5.87
N ARG A 141 -12.70 -3.53 -4.62
CA ARG A 141 -11.38 -3.97 -4.20
C ARG A 141 -11.15 -5.46 -4.48
N LEU A 142 -12.13 -6.31 -4.16
CA LEU A 142 -12.09 -7.73 -4.48
C LEU A 142 -11.92 -7.96 -5.98
N LYS A 143 -12.72 -7.29 -6.81
CA LYS A 143 -12.60 -7.36 -8.27
C LYS A 143 -11.24 -6.91 -8.79
N PHE A 144 -10.64 -5.90 -8.15
CA PHE A 144 -9.32 -5.45 -8.50
C PHE A 144 -8.29 -6.58 -8.35
N TYR A 145 -8.29 -7.27 -7.21
CA TYR A 145 -7.34 -8.36 -6.97
C TYR A 145 -7.65 -9.60 -7.81
N GLU A 146 -8.91 -9.94 -8.01
CA GLU A 146 -9.32 -11.08 -8.86
C GLU A 146 -8.79 -10.95 -10.29
N ARG A 147 -8.72 -9.74 -10.84
CA ARG A 147 -8.15 -9.50 -12.17
C ARG A 147 -6.67 -9.89 -12.27
N TYR A 148 -5.97 -9.95 -11.14
CA TYR A 148 -4.56 -10.37 -11.06
C TYR A 148 -4.39 -11.82 -10.60
N GLY A 149 -5.48 -12.57 -10.49
CA GLY A 149 -5.46 -13.99 -10.15
C GLY A 149 -5.37 -14.29 -8.65
N ALA A 150 -5.77 -13.36 -7.79
CA ALA A 150 -5.82 -13.57 -6.36
C ALA A 150 -7.11 -14.28 -5.93
#